data_ef96ec3a1dea1a212f80c0a0d73fac0f
#
_entry.id   ef96ec3a1dea1a212f80c0a0d73fac0f
#
_cell.length_a   1.000
_cell.length_b   1.000
_cell.length_c   1.000
_cell.angle_alpha   90.00
_cell.angle_beta   90.00
_cell.angle_gamma   90.00
#
_symmetry.space_group_name_H-M   'P 1'
#
loop_
_entity.id
_entity.type
_entity.pdbx_description
1 polymer ?
#
loop_
_entity_poly.entity_id
_entity_poly.type
_entity_poly.pdbx_seq_one_letter_code
_entity_poly.pdbx_strand_id
1 'polypeptide(L)'
;MASKRKRKLQQKAAREVDPKMQARRDSFNDMMWRFGPPFVALVIILSIVFVVFIYEPGNPKPEPWELEETSTGKIYSSDDYYDTDQLILVEFFHSECGHCNQQAPILRDIYDTYMDNSSEDYTSSFHMFSIGGYSLGSKEDSKSDISGFKFKYTLQWPHLYDPSGELMRDYEFGSYPSLVLVKNNEIVYSDSGTKTYEQLVQEIEKHL
;
A
#
# COMPACT_ATOMS: atom_id res chain seq x y z
N MET A 1 -52.51 -58.56 19.89
CA MET A 1 -51.45 -58.20 20.89
C MET A 1 -50.05 -58.57 20.51
N ALA A 2 -49.80 -59.52 19.60
CA ALA A 2 -48.45 -59.93 19.16
C ALA A 2 -47.61 -58.86 18.40
N SER A 3 -48.25 -57.95 17.68
CA SER A 3 -47.54 -56.91 16.86
C SER A 3 -46.80 -55.88 17.68
N LYS A 4 -47.32 -55.42 18.81
CA LYS A 4 -46.63 -54.43 19.70
C LYS A 4 -45.44 -55.03 20.39
N ARG A 5 -45.40 -56.30 20.68
CA ARG A 5 -44.30 -56.99 21.34
C ARG A 5 -43.11 -57.19 20.34
N LYS A 6 -43.43 -57.52 19.09
CA LYS A 6 -42.41 -57.60 18.01
C LYS A 6 -41.74 -56.26 17.73
N ARG A 7 -42.50 -55.17 17.67
CA ARG A 7 -41.92 -53.81 17.48
C ARG A 7 -41.02 -53.38 18.63
N LYS A 8 -41.41 -53.68 19.88
CA LYS A 8 -40.55 -53.36 21.05
C LYS A 8 -39.25 -54.19 21.08
N LEU A 9 -39.29 -55.46 20.65
CA LEU A 9 -38.09 -56.31 20.53
C LEU A 9 -37.18 -55.85 19.39
N GLN A 10 -37.73 -55.46 18.24
CA GLN A 10 -36.95 -54.86 17.15
C GLN A 10 -36.35 -53.52 17.53
N GLN A 11 -37.06 -52.69 18.27
CA GLN A 11 -36.52 -51.43 18.78
C GLN A 11 -35.45 -51.63 19.87
N LYS A 12 -35.52 -52.72 20.64
CA LYS A 12 -34.48 -53.05 21.62
C LYS A 12 -33.22 -53.62 20.93
N ALA A 13 -33.37 -54.46 19.93
CA ALA A 13 -32.29 -55.00 19.12
C ALA A 13 -31.58 -53.90 18.29
N ALA A 14 -32.35 -52.91 17.80
CA ALA A 14 -31.79 -51.76 17.10
C ALA A 14 -31.03 -50.75 18.03
N ARG A 15 -31.20 -50.87 19.35
CA ARG A 15 -30.48 -50.07 20.35
C ARG A 15 -29.22 -50.77 20.92
N GLU A 16 -29.06 -52.06 20.64
CA GLU A 16 -27.86 -52.79 21.02
C GLU A 16 -26.77 -52.46 19.97
N VAL A 17 -26.08 -51.37 20.23
CA VAL A 17 -24.90 -50.95 19.43
C VAL A 17 -23.86 -52.08 19.59
N ASP A 18 -23.36 -52.59 18.45
CA ASP A 18 -22.32 -53.61 18.42
C ASP A 18 -21.15 -53.18 19.34
N PRO A 19 -20.80 -54.00 20.36
CA PRO A 19 -19.77 -53.66 21.32
C PRO A 19 -18.42 -53.38 20.66
N LYS A 20 -18.15 -54.00 19.48
CA LYS A 20 -16.96 -53.70 18.68
C LYS A 20 -17.00 -52.29 18.05
N MET A 21 -18.17 -51.81 17.70
CA MET A 21 -18.33 -50.45 17.18
C MET A 21 -18.24 -49.40 18.30
N GLN A 22 -18.77 -49.69 19.47
CA GLN A 22 -18.58 -48.87 20.67
C GLN A 22 -17.12 -48.76 21.09
N ALA A 23 -16.42 -49.87 21.21
CA ALA A 23 -15.00 -49.90 21.56
C ALA A 23 -14.13 -49.14 20.55
N ARG A 24 -14.44 -49.21 19.23
CA ARG A 24 -13.76 -48.41 18.20
C ARG A 24 -14.02 -46.91 18.36
N ARG A 25 -15.26 -46.56 18.68
CA ARG A 25 -15.69 -45.17 18.85
C ARG A 25 -15.08 -44.55 20.12
N ASP A 26 -15.02 -45.31 21.21
CA ASP A 26 -14.41 -44.90 22.47
C ASP A 26 -12.89 -44.74 22.30
N SER A 27 -12.23 -45.71 21.67
CA SER A 27 -10.79 -45.60 21.32
C SER A 27 -10.49 -44.41 20.40
N PHE A 28 -11.34 -44.12 19.42
CA PHE A 28 -11.18 -42.96 18.56
C PHE A 28 -11.42 -41.66 19.33
N ASN A 29 -12.43 -41.60 20.20
CA ASN A 29 -12.65 -40.44 21.05
C ASN A 29 -11.49 -40.20 22.03
N ASP A 30 -10.99 -41.25 22.67
CA ASP A 30 -9.83 -41.15 23.58
C ASP A 30 -8.59 -40.65 22.83
N MET A 31 -8.35 -41.13 21.62
CA MET A 31 -7.29 -40.66 20.77
C MET A 31 -7.50 -39.16 20.36
N MET A 32 -8.71 -38.82 19.99
CA MET A 32 -9.06 -37.44 19.63
C MET A 32 -8.86 -36.46 20.81
N TRP A 33 -9.29 -36.83 22.02
CA TRP A 33 -9.09 -35.99 23.20
C TRP A 33 -7.65 -35.93 23.69
N ARG A 34 -6.88 -36.99 23.46
CA ARG A 34 -5.47 -37.07 23.88
C ARG A 34 -4.53 -36.31 22.93
N PHE A 35 -4.79 -36.35 21.62
CA PHE A 35 -3.90 -35.76 20.60
C PHE A 35 -4.53 -34.56 19.87
N GLY A 36 -5.86 -34.42 19.86
CA GLY A 36 -6.56 -33.33 19.18
C GLY A 36 -6.21 -31.95 19.71
N PRO A 37 -6.35 -31.67 21.03
CA PRO A 37 -6.02 -30.37 21.59
C PRO A 37 -4.56 -29.96 21.36
N PRO A 38 -3.54 -30.81 21.64
CA PRO A 38 -2.15 -30.43 21.37
C PRO A 38 -1.84 -30.26 19.88
N PHE A 39 -2.47 -31.04 19.00
CA PHE A 39 -2.31 -30.86 17.54
C PHE A 39 -2.89 -29.53 17.06
N VAL A 40 -4.11 -29.17 17.51
CA VAL A 40 -4.72 -27.88 17.20
C VAL A 40 -3.86 -26.72 17.72
N ALA A 41 -3.37 -26.84 18.96
CA ALA A 41 -2.49 -25.84 19.54
C ALA A 41 -1.18 -25.68 18.73
N LEU A 42 -0.59 -26.80 18.29
CA LEU A 42 0.61 -26.78 17.42
C LEU A 42 0.32 -26.08 16.07
N VAL A 43 -0.81 -26.38 15.42
CA VAL A 43 -1.19 -25.74 14.15
C VAL A 43 -1.38 -24.23 14.35
N ILE A 44 -2.04 -23.81 15.43
CA ILE A 44 -2.22 -22.38 15.75
C ILE A 44 -0.86 -21.70 15.97
N ILE A 45 0.02 -22.32 16.75
CA ILE A 45 1.37 -21.77 17.02
C ILE A 45 2.16 -21.65 15.70
N LEU A 46 2.18 -22.69 14.87
CA LEU A 46 2.85 -22.66 13.57
C LEU A 46 2.26 -21.61 12.64
N SER A 47 0.92 -21.44 12.66
CA SER A 47 0.26 -20.38 11.87
C SER A 47 0.65 -18.98 12.34
N ILE A 48 0.74 -18.76 13.66
CA ILE A 48 1.18 -17.49 14.23
C ILE A 48 2.65 -17.23 13.88
N VAL A 49 3.52 -18.23 14.04
CA VAL A 49 4.94 -18.12 13.67
C VAL A 49 5.08 -17.81 12.17
N PHE A 50 4.31 -18.49 11.32
CA PHE A 50 4.31 -18.22 9.88
C PHE A 50 3.89 -16.78 9.57
N VAL A 51 2.79 -16.31 10.15
CA VAL A 51 2.28 -14.94 9.92
C VAL A 51 3.23 -13.89 10.47
N VAL A 52 3.82 -14.11 11.66
CA VAL A 52 4.64 -13.09 12.34
C VAL A 52 6.09 -13.06 11.82
N PHE A 53 6.66 -14.22 11.42
CA PHE A 53 8.09 -14.32 11.11
C PHE A 53 8.40 -14.70 9.66
N ILE A 54 7.45 -15.21 8.90
CA ILE A 54 7.68 -15.71 7.54
C ILE A 54 6.87 -14.94 6.51
N TYR A 55 5.64 -14.51 6.87
CA TYR A 55 4.78 -13.74 5.98
C TYR A 55 5.09 -12.24 6.13
N GLU A 56 5.93 -11.72 5.24
CA GLU A 56 6.06 -10.29 5.01
C GLU A 56 5.07 -9.92 3.89
N PRO A 57 4.00 -9.16 4.19
CA PRO A 57 3.19 -8.59 3.14
C PRO A 57 4.11 -7.67 2.31
N GLY A 58 4.20 -7.88 1.02
CA GLY A 58 4.92 -6.98 0.13
C GLY A 58 4.36 -5.55 0.23
N ASN A 59 5.18 -4.57 -0.08
CA ASN A 59 4.73 -3.20 -0.14
C ASN A 59 3.59 -3.05 -1.16
N PRO A 60 2.63 -2.15 -0.94
CA PRO A 60 1.57 -1.89 -1.90
C PRO A 60 2.17 -1.39 -3.22
N LYS A 61 1.53 -1.73 -4.33
CA LYS A 61 1.92 -1.22 -5.63
C LYS A 61 1.40 0.19 -5.83
N PRO A 62 2.17 1.06 -6.50
CA PRO A 62 1.69 2.37 -6.88
C PRO A 62 0.64 2.26 -8.00
N GLU A 63 -0.32 3.18 -8.00
CA GLU A 63 -1.28 3.29 -9.09
C GLU A 63 -0.60 3.88 -10.34
N PRO A 64 -0.83 3.31 -11.53
CA PRO A 64 -0.27 3.82 -12.77
C PRO A 64 -0.96 5.12 -13.18
N TRP A 65 -0.21 6.01 -13.84
CA TRP A 65 -0.75 7.25 -14.37
C TRP A 65 -0.08 7.65 -15.69
N GLU A 66 -0.83 8.39 -16.50
CA GLU A 66 -0.36 9.10 -17.67
C GLU A 66 -0.91 10.53 -17.61
N LEU A 67 -0.04 11.52 -17.37
CA LEU A 67 -0.43 12.89 -17.09
C LEU A 67 0.38 13.90 -17.91
N GLU A 68 -0.25 15.06 -18.21
CA GLU A 68 0.36 16.16 -18.94
C GLU A 68 1.11 17.10 -17.99
N GLU A 69 2.34 17.44 -18.31
CA GLU A 69 3.12 18.48 -17.64
C GLU A 69 2.62 19.86 -18.03
N THR A 70 2.36 20.70 -17.03
CA THR A 70 1.59 21.95 -17.17
C THR A 70 2.32 23.05 -17.94
N SER A 71 3.65 23.07 -17.97
CA SER A 71 4.45 24.12 -18.60
C SER A 71 4.82 23.79 -20.05
N THR A 72 5.01 22.53 -20.38
CA THR A 72 5.51 22.09 -21.70
C THR A 72 4.48 21.35 -22.54
N GLY A 73 3.42 20.83 -21.91
CA GLY A 73 2.44 19.95 -22.54
C GLY A 73 2.97 18.53 -22.82
N LYS A 74 4.18 18.16 -22.32
CA LYS A 74 4.71 16.82 -22.46
C LYS A 74 3.89 15.85 -21.61
N ILE A 75 3.58 14.69 -22.18
CA ILE A 75 2.96 13.59 -21.45
C ILE A 75 4.05 12.77 -20.77
N TYR A 76 3.83 12.46 -19.51
CA TYR A 76 4.65 11.56 -18.70
C TYR A 76 3.82 10.36 -18.30
N SER A 77 4.41 9.15 -18.35
CA SER A 77 3.81 7.90 -17.90
C SER A 77 4.59 7.35 -16.72
N SER A 78 3.88 6.89 -15.70
CA SER A 78 4.50 6.19 -14.56
C SER A 78 5.26 4.93 -14.98
N ASP A 79 4.82 4.26 -16.05
CA ASP A 79 5.44 3.03 -16.56
C ASP A 79 6.89 3.24 -17.00
N ASP A 80 7.26 4.47 -17.41
CA ASP A 80 8.63 4.80 -17.78
C ASP A 80 9.58 4.88 -16.56
N TYR A 81 9.05 4.92 -15.33
CA TYR A 81 9.78 5.18 -14.10
C TYR A 81 9.64 4.08 -13.05
N TYR A 82 8.42 3.54 -12.85
CA TYR A 82 8.12 2.66 -11.72
C TYR A 82 8.79 1.29 -11.81
N ASP A 83 8.99 0.76 -13.01
CA ASP A 83 9.67 -0.52 -13.25
C ASP A 83 11.21 -0.39 -13.34
N THR A 84 11.76 0.74 -12.84
CA THR A 84 13.22 0.99 -12.81
C THR A 84 13.77 0.86 -11.40
N ASP A 85 15.10 0.76 -11.26
CA ASP A 85 15.79 0.80 -9.95
C ASP A 85 15.93 2.23 -9.39
N GLN A 86 15.22 3.19 -9.98
CA GLN A 86 15.21 4.58 -9.54
C GLN A 86 14.26 4.78 -8.38
N LEU A 87 14.59 5.69 -7.48
CA LEU A 87 13.68 6.14 -6.43
C LEU A 87 12.86 7.34 -6.92
N ILE A 88 11.56 7.23 -6.91
CA ILE A 88 10.65 8.25 -7.44
C ILE A 88 9.90 8.92 -6.28
N LEU A 89 10.06 10.22 -6.11
CA LEU A 89 9.26 11.01 -5.18
C LEU A 89 8.08 11.64 -5.94
N VAL A 90 6.87 11.32 -5.51
CA VAL A 90 5.64 11.94 -6.02
C VAL A 90 5.01 12.77 -4.92
N GLU A 91 4.82 14.07 -5.19
CA GLU A 91 4.08 15.00 -4.33
C GLU A 91 2.68 15.23 -4.90
N PHE A 92 1.68 15.17 -4.04
CA PHE A 92 0.33 15.68 -4.30
C PHE A 92 0.15 17.02 -3.60
N PHE A 93 -0.22 18.05 -4.36
CA PHE A 93 -0.27 19.41 -3.84
C PHE A 93 -1.45 20.22 -4.43
N HIS A 94 -1.70 21.38 -3.82
CA HIS A 94 -2.60 22.40 -4.34
C HIS A 94 -1.93 23.79 -4.25
N SER A 95 -2.04 24.61 -5.26
CA SER A 95 -1.29 25.88 -5.37
C SER A 95 -1.62 26.89 -4.26
N GLU A 96 -2.87 26.90 -3.78
CA GLU A 96 -3.33 27.78 -2.70
C GLU A 96 -3.15 27.15 -1.30
N CYS A 97 -2.64 25.92 -1.18
CA CYS A 97 -2.42 25.26 0.09
C CYS A 97 -1.25 25.88 0.85
N GLY A 98 -1.49 26.42 2.04
CA GLY A 98 -0.46 27.05 2.87
C GLY A 98 0.68 26.10 3.26
N HIS A 99 0.39 24.83 3.56
CA HIS A 99 1.39 23.81 3.87
C HIS A 99 2.21 23.39 2.64
N CYS A 100 1.60 23.36 1.44
CA CYS A 100 2.33 23.12 0.19
C CYS A 100 3.30 24.28 -0.12
N ASN A 101 2.88 25.52 0.14
CA ASN A 101 3.76 26.69 0.03
C ASN A 101 4.98 26.62 0.98
N GLN A 102 4.85 25.96 2.15
CA GLN A 102 5.95 25.71 3.07
C GLN A 102 6.81 24.51 2.62
N GLN A 103 6.21 23.51 2.00
CA GLN A 103 6.88 22.30 1.52
C GLN A 103 7.75 22.58 0.28
N ALA A 104 7.30 23.44 -0.63
CA ALA A 104 7.95 23.68 -1.92
C ALA A 104 9.46 24.06 -1.83
N PRO A 105 9.91 24.98 -0.96
CA PRO A 105 11.34 25.25 -0.83
C PRO A 105 12.14 24.06 -0.27
N ILE A 106 11.54 23.25 0.59
CA ILE A 106 12.18 22.03 1.13
C ILE A 106 12.36 21.00 0.02
N LEU A 107 11.35 20.80 -0.83
CA LEU A 107 11.43 19.89 -1.98
C LEU A 107 12.44 20.37 -3.02
N ARG A 108 12.57 21.69 -3.21
CA ARG A 108 13.63 22.24 -4.06
C ARG A 108 15.01 21.87 -3.51
N ASP A 109 15.25 22.03 -2.21
CA ASP A 109 16.54 21.70 -1.60
C ASP A 109 16.82 20.18 -1.66
N ILE A 110 15.79 19.32 -1.57
CA ILE A 110 15.89 17.88 -1.84
C ILE A 110 16.27 17.62 -3.31
N TYR A 111 15.58 18.27 -4.26
CA TYR A 111 15.88 18.13 -5.69
C TYR A 111 17.33 18.52 -5.97
N ASP A 112 17.78 19.67 -5.48
CA ASP A 112 19.14 20.17 -5.68
C ASP A 112 20.19 19.23 -5.06
N THR A 113 19.85 18.48 -4.02
CA THR A 113 20.74 17.53 -3.34
C THR A 113 20.90 16.21 -4.12
N TYR A 114 19.81 15.66 -4.64
CA TYR A 114 19.80 14.32 -5.23
C TYR A 114 19.83 14.30 -6.76
N MET A 115 19.46 15.41 -7.41
CA MET A 115 19.58 15.55 -8.85
C MET A 115 20.95 16.15 -9.19
N ASP A 116 21.94 15.28 -9.33
CA ASP A 116 23.27 15.71 -9.77
C ASP A 116 23.25 16.08 -11.26
N ASN A 117 23.17 17.38 -11.52
CA ASN A 117 23.23 17.95 -12.87
C ASN A 117 24.63 17.85 -13.50
N SER A 118 25.63 17.25 -12.82
CA SER A 118 27.05 17.21 -13.26
C SER A 118 27.40 15.94 -14.05
N SER A 119 26.57 14.91 -14.05
CA SER A 119 26.79 13.70 -14.86
C SER A 119 26.07 13.82 -16.21
N GLU A 120 26.82 13.75 -17.31
CA GLU A 120 26.29 13.62 -18.67
C GLU A 120 25.51 12.29 -18.89
N ASP A 121 25.51 11.41 -17.88
CA ASP A 121 24.81 10.15 -17.86
C ASP A 121 23.50 10.32 -17.09
N TYR A 122 22.38 10.44 -17.81
CA TYR A 122 21.02 10.64 -17.32
C TYR A 122 20.45 9.44 -16.51
N THR A 123 21.28 8.69 -15.85
CA THR A 123 20.92 7.64 -14.91
C THR A 123 20.87 8.18 -13.47
N SER A 124 20.14 9.29 -13.28
CA SER A 124 19.82 9.72 -11.93
C SER A 124 19.10 8.59 -11.20
N SER A 125 19.63 8.18 -10.05
CA SER A 125 18.97 7.19 -9.18
C SER A 125 17.70 7.73 -8.50
N PHE A 126 17.38 9.02 -8.72
CA PHE A 126 16.28 9.74 -8.09
C PHE A 126 15.52 10.61 -9.09
N HIS A 127 14.19 10.57 -9.04
CA HIS A 127 13.31 11.44 -9.81
C HIS A 127 12.21 12.05 -8.94
N MET A 128 11.66 13.20 -9.36
CA MET A 128 10.57 13.86 -8.67
C MET A 128 9.45 14.24 -9.64
N PHE A 129 8.21 14.14 -9.15
CA PHE A 129 7.02 14.66 -9.79
C PHE A 129 6.15 15.36 -8.75
N SER A 130 5.51 16.47 -9.12
CA SER A 130 4.41 17.06 -8.35
C SER A 130 3.13 16.95 -9.15
N ILE A 131 2.05 16.47 -8.54
CA ILE A 131 0.73 16.26 -9.14
C ILE A 131 -0.25 17.21 -8.47
N GLY A 132 -0.91 18.05 -9.27
CA GLY A 132 -1.92 18.99 -8.82
C GLY A 132 -3.10 19.06 -9.78
N GLY A 133 -4.11 19.86 -9.43
CA GLY A 133 -5.34 20.06 -10.23
C GLY A 133 -6.60 19.84 -9.40
N TYR A 134 -6.68 18.72 -8.71
CA TYR A 134 -7.82 18.38 -7.86
C TYR A 134 -7.83 19.19 -6.55
N SER A 135 -9.03 19.44 -6.02
CA SER A 135 -9.21 20.17 -4.77
C SER A 135 -10.04 19.38 -3.74
N LEU A 136 -9.56 19.36 -2.50
CA LEU A 136 -10.26 18.77 -1.34
C LEU A 136 -11.28 19.72 -0.70
N GLY A 137 -12.01 20.50 -1.49
CA GLY A 137 -13.08 21.37 -0.99
C GLY A 137 -12.87 22.88 -1.22
N SER A 138 -11.87 23.26 -2.00
CA SER A 138 -11.68 24.60 -2.55
C SER A 138 -11.91 24.60 -4.07
N LYS A 139 -11.51 25.66 -4.75
CA LYS A 139 -11.51 25.71 -6.21
C LYS A 139 -10.38 24.81 -6.75
N GLU A 140 -10.65 24.03 -7.79
CA GLU A 140 -9.63 23.25 -8.50
C GLU A 140 -8.56 24.16 -9.09
N ASP A 141 -7.30 23.71 -9.06
CA ASP A 141 -6.21 24.40 -9.76
C ASP A 141 -6.36 24.19 -11.26
N SER A 142 -6.13 25.25 -12.01
CA SER A 142 -5.89 25.16 -13.45
C SER A 142 -4.41 24.83 -13.73
N LYS A 143 -4.08 24.41 -14.96
CA LYS A 143 -2.70 24.26 -15.41
C LYS A 143 -1.87 25.54 -15.18
N SER A 144 -2.48 26.72 -15.34
CA SER A 144 -1.82 28.01 -15.07
C SER A 144 -1.51 28.23 -13.59
N ASP A 145 -2.40 27.80 -12.68
CA ASP A 145 -2.15 27.92 -11.24
C ASP A 145 -0.98 27.04 -10.82
N ILE A 146 -0.91 25.79 -11.33
CA ILE A 146 0.18 24.85 -11.10
C ILE A 146 1.50 25.39 -11.68
N SER A 147 1.50 25.86 -12.92
CA SER A 147 2.69 26.45 -13.55
C SER A 147 3.16 27.70 -12.81
N GLY A 148 2.20 28.51 -12.34
CA GLY A 148 2.48 29.69 -11.50
C GLY A 148 3.16 29.32 -10.18
N PHE A 149 2.69 28.26 -9.53
CA PHE A 149 3.30 27.70 -8.31
C PHE A 149 4.74 27.22 -8.58
N LYS A 150 4.94 26.42 -9.62
CA LYS A 150 6.26 25.97 -10.09
C LYS A 150 7.21 27.13 -10.29
N PHE A 151 6.79 28.15 -11.02
CA PHE A 151 7.59 29.35 -11.29
C PHE A 151 7.89 30.14 -10.02
N LYS A 152 6.91 30.36 -9.15
CA LYS A 152 7.05 31.11 -7.88
C LYS A 152 8.17 30.55 -7.00
N TYR A 153 8.30 29.22 -6.93
CA TYR A 153 9.29 28.55 -6.08
C TYR A 153 10.53 28.08 -6.84
N THR A 154 10.61 28.37 -8.14
CA THR A 154 11.73 27.98 -9.02
C THR A 154 11.97 26.45 -9.01
N LEU A 155 10.87 25.68 -9.11
CA LEU A 155 10.90 24.23 -9.08
C LEU A 155 11.26 23.67 -10.46
N GLN A 156 12.23 22.75 -10.54
CA GLN A 156 12.79 22.31 -11.81
C GLN A 156 12.20 20.99 -12.35
N TRP A 157 11.57 20.20 -11.50
CA TRP A 157 10.97 18.92 -11.91
C TRP A 157 9.57 19.08 -12.55
N PRO A 158 9.04 18.04 -13.24
CA PRO A 158 7.74 18.09 -13.87
C PRO A 158 6.60 18.29 -12.87
N HIS A 159 5.68 19.22 -13.20
CA HIS A 159 4.43 19.44 -12.47
C HIS A 159 3.28 19.02 -13.35
N LEU A 160 2.59 17.95 -12.93
CA LEU A 160 1.60 17.23 -13.71
C LEU A 160 0.17 17.64 -13.31
N TYR A 161 -0.75 17.51 -14.26
CA TYR A 161 -2.13 17.93 -14.11
C TYR A 161 -3.08 16.75 -13.99
N ASP A 162 -3.63 16.53 -12.79
CA ASP A 162 -4.73 15.60 -12.51
C ASP A 162 -5.95 16.35 -11.94
N PRO A 163 -6.86 16.88 -12.78
CA PRO A 163 -8.07 17.52 -12.29
C PRO A 163 -9.10 16.53 -11.75
N SER A 164 -8.97 15.23 -12.06
CA SER A 164 -9.89 14.20 -11.59
C SER A 164 -9.72 13.92 -10.11
N GLY A 165 -8.51 14.01 -9.60
CA GLY A 165 -8.11 13.59 -8.26
C GLY A 165 -8.26 12.10 -8.03
N GLU A 166 -8.30 11.31 -9.10
CA GLU A 166 -8.43 9.86 -9.02
C GLU A 166 -7.22 9.26 -8.32
N LEU A 167 -6.02 9.67 -8.73
CA LEU A 167 -4.78 9.23 -8.10
C LEU A 167 -4.73 9.55 -6.60
N MET A 168 -5.13 10.75 -6.20
CA MET A 168 -5.13 11.12 -4.78
C MET A 168 -6.08 10.24 -3.95
N ARG A 169 -7.23 9.83 -4.53
CA ARG A 169 -8.16 8.91 -3.88
C ARG A 169 -7.62 7.48 -3.83
N ASP A 170 -6.97 7.03 -4.90
CA ASP A 170 -6.39 5.67 -4.98
C ASP A 170 -5.25 5.49 -3.97
N TYR A 171 -4.49 6.56 -3.71
CA TYR A 171 -3.50 6.62 -2.61
C TYR A 171 -4.12 6.90 -1.23
N GLU A 172 -5.47 6.99 -1.13
CA GLU A 172 -6.21 7.27 0.10
C GLU A 172 -5.80 8.57 0.82
N PHE A 173 -5.30 9.55 0.07
CA PHE A 173 -4.91 10.84 0.65
C PHE A 173 -6.10 11.78 0.86
N GLY A 174 -6.20 12.33 2.06
CA GLY A 174 -7.23 13.27 2.48
C GLY A 174 -6.71 14.69 2.79
N SER A 175 -5.45 15.00 2.52
CA SER A 175 -4.86 16.31 2.80
C SER A 175 -3.68 16.64 1.89
N TYR A 176 -3.30 17.92 1.85
CA TYR A 176 -2.13 18.43 1.14
C TYR A 176 -1.09 19.05 2.10
N PRO A 177 0.22 18.95 1.79
CA PRO A 177 0.81 18.08 0.78
C PRO A 177 0.73 16.60 1.21
N SER A 178 0.80 15.68 0.24
CA SER A 178 1.00 14.26 0.49
C SER A 178 2.14 13.75 -0.39
N LEU A 179 2.95 12.85 0.15
CA LEU A 179 4.19 12.39 -0.46
C LEU A 179 4.23 10.87 -0.54
N VAL A 180 4.68 10.35 -1.67
CA VAL A 180 4.92 8.93 -1.90
C VAL A 180 6.33 8.72 -2.42
N LEU A 181 7.06 7.74 -1.90
CA LEU A 181 8.27 7.21 -2.52
C LEU A 181 7.96 5.85 -3.15
N VAL A 182 8.32 5.72 -4.42
CA VAL A 182 8.18 4.49 -5.20
C VAL A 182 9.57 3.99 -5.61
N LYS A 183 9.83 2.70 -5.44
CA LYS A 183 11.03 2.01 -5.92
C LYS A 183 10.68 0.59 -6.37
N ASN A 184 11.18 0.16 -7.52
CA ASN A 184 10.93 -1.18 -8.06
C ASN A 184 9.44 -1.55 -8.13
N ASN A 185 8.59 -0.58 -8.52
CA ASN A 185 7.13 -0.74 -8.59
C ASN A 185 6.46 -1.08 -7.24
N GLU A 186 7.03 -0.59 -6.14
CA GLU A 186 6.51 -0.72 -4.79
C GLU A 186 6.51 0.64 -4.07
N ILE A 187 5.46 0.92 -3.30
CA ILE A 187 5.40 2.09 -2.42
C ILE A 187 6.25 1.80 -1.18
N VAL A 188 7.40 2.44 -1.07
CA VAL A 188 8.32 2.26 0.06
C VAL A 188 8.12 3.29 1.18
N TYR A 189 7.42 4.39 0.89
CA TYR A 189 7.01 5.40 1.86
C TYR A 189 5.75 6.12 1.37
N SER A 190 4.83 6.44 2.26
CA SER A 190 3.64 7.23 1.98
C SER A 190 3.22 7.97 3.25
N ASP A 191 3.11 9.32 3.18
CA ASP A 191 2.66 10.11 4.32
C ASP A 191 2.09 11.47 3.88
N SER A 192 1.24 12.06 4.71
CA SER A 192 0.61 13.35 4.48
C SER A 192 1.14 14.43 5.43
N GLY A 193 1.00 15.68 5.04
CA GLY A 193 1.45 16.86 5.78
C GLY A 193 2.90 17.24 5.48
N THR A 194 3.27 18.47 5.89
CA THR A 194 4.60 19.03 5.66
C THR A 194 5.69 18.19 6.33
N LYS A 195 6.77 17.90 5.61
CA LYS A 195 7.97 17.20 6.08
C LYS A 195 9.15 18.17 6.13
N THR A 196 10.02 18.00 7.13
CA THR A 196 11.28 18.73 7.15
C THR A 196 12.27 18.13 6.14
N TYR A 197 13.32 18.88 5.83
CA TYR A 197 14.40 18.41 4.97
C TYR A 197 15.02 17.11 5.53
N GLU A 198 15.33 17.08 6.82
CA GLU A 198 15.95 15.94 7.49
C GLU A 198 15.06 14.69 7.47
N GLN A 199 13.73 14.87 7.62
CA GLN A 199 12.77 13.76 7.52
C GLN A 199 12.77 13.14 6.12
N LEU A 200 12.78 14.00 5.08
CA LEU A 200 12.82 13.51 3.70
C LEU A 200 14.15 12.86 3.36
N VAL A 201 15.27 13.44 3.77
CA VAL A 201 16.60 12.83 3.60
C VAL A 201 16.64 11.45 4.25
N GLN A 202 16.15 11.33 5.49
CA GLN A 202 16.13 10.04 6.19
C GLN A 202 15.33 8.98 5.43
N GLU A 203 14.18 9.34 4.86
CA GLU A 203 13.37 8.37 4.09
C GLU A 203 14.01 8.06 2.73
N ILE A 204 14.55 9.04 2.03
CA ILE A 204 15.22 8.85 0.74
C ILE A 204 16.45 7.95 0.90
N GLU A 205 17.32 8.23 1.87
CA GLU A 205 18.56 7.48 2.11
C GLU A 205 18.35 6.00 2.49
N LYS A 206 17.18 5.65 3.02
CA LYS A 206 16.83 4.25 3.29
C LYS A 206 16.64 3.43 2.01
N HIS A 207 16.30 4.10 0.91
CA HIS A 207 15.82 3.45 -0.30
C HIS A 207 16.69 3.74 -1.53
N LEU A 208 17.69 4.66 -1.44
CA LEU A 208 18.72 4.82 -2.46
C LEU A 208 19.72 3.65 -2.42
#